data_81e3918116e741ef69b452f51c5c5928
#
_entry.id   81e3918116e741ef69b452f51c5c5928
#
_cell.length_a   1.000
_cell.length_b   1.000
_cell.length_c   1.000
_cell.angle_alpha   90.00
_cell.angle_beta   90.00
_cell.angle_gamma   90.00
#
_symmetry.space_group_name_H-M   'P 1'
#
loop_
_entity.id
_entity.type
_entity.pdbx_description
1 polymer ?
#
loop_
_entity_poly.entity_id
_entity_poly.type
_entity_poly.pdbx_seq_one_letter_code
_entity_poly.pdbx_strand_id
1 'polypeptide(L)'
;MTGSRLVAARQLPEVVDALAAGRAVAVPGDAGYQVAVNHNLRDAVAMLQERWPDTAETGLQIAIGRRSQAAELTPHWSREASQLTDRMWPGPLTVIVPAPVDECLPPHQLDRVVHLTMPAWRPLRVLCGRSGPLVVKALRRVNGEPLVTAEEVQAQLSDGDVALVLDGGMRRGPGPTVVDCTQSPPRVCRVGALPESYVEAALLMGARRRRWSRRRGDAGRP
;
A
#
# COMPACT_ATOMS: atom_id res chain seq x y z
N MET A 1 -3.27 -32.74 -1.11
CA MET A 1 -4.05 -31.66 -1.74
C MET A 1 -4.56 -30.76 -0.62
N THR A 2 -3.78 -29.79 -0.20
CA THR A 2 -4.19 -28.83 0.83
C THR A 2 -4.35 -27.48 0.14
N GLY A 3 -5.53 -27.28 -0.45
CA GLY A 3 -5.93 -25.96 -0.96
C GLY A 3 -5.75 -24.86 0.09
N SER A 4 -5.61 -23.61 -0.34
CA SER A 4 -5.48 -22.46 0.55
C SER A 4 -6.67 -22.39 1.52
N ARG A 5 -6.41 -22.32 2.83
CA ARG A 5 -7.45 -22.33 3.86
C ARG A 5 -8.04 -20.92 4.04
N LEU A 6 -9.38 -20.86 4.01
CA LEU A 6 -10.14 -19.64 4.33
C LEU A 6 -10.10 -19.37 5.83
N VAL A 7 -9.79 -18.14 6.24
CA VAL A 7 -9.77 -17.70 7.63
C VAL A 7 -10.56 -16.40 7.80
N ALA A 8 -11.34 -16.34 8.86
CA ALA A 8 -12.12 -15.15 9.17
C ALA A 8 -11.23 -14.02 9.75
N ALA A 9 -11.69 -12.78 9.67
CA ALA A 9 -10.95 -11.61 10.16
C ALA A 9 -10.60 -11.67 11.66
N ARG A 10 -11.27 -12.49 12.46
CA ARG A 10 -10.93 -12.73 13.87
C ARG A 10 -9.69 -13.63 14.06
N GLN A 11 -9.27 -14.36 13.03
CA GLN A 11 -8.14 -15.29 13.04
C GLN A 11 -6.83 -14.63 12.57
N LEU A 12 -6.68 -13.32 12.72
CA LEU A 12 -5.45 -12.60 12.37
C LEU A 12 -4.16 -13.21 12.92
N PRO A 13 -4.10 -13.81 14.15
CA PRO A 13 -2.87 -14.45 14.61
C PRO A 13 -2.30 -15.50 13.66
N GLU A 14 -3.16 -16.35 13.07
CA GLU A 14 -2.72 -17.37 12.11
C GLU A 14 -2.13 -16.77 10.82
N VAL A 15 -2.69 -15.61 10.39
CA VAL A 15 -2.18 -14.88 9.23
C VAL A 15 -0.82 -14.23 9.55
N VAL A 16 -0.65 -13.70 10.78
CA VAL A 16 0.64 -13.18 11.27
C VAL A 16 1.70 -14.28 11.27
N ASP A 17 1.37 -15.47 11.77
CA ASP A 17 2.29 -16.62 11.82
C ASP A 17 2.69 -17.07 10.41
N ALA A 18 1.74 -17.10 9.47
CA ALA A 18 2.02 -17.42 8.08
C ALA A 18 2.97 -16.41 7.43
N LEU A 19 2.73 -15.11 7.63
CA LEU A 19 3.60 -14.03 7.14
C LEU A 19 4.99 -14.07 7.77
N ALA A 20 5.08 -14.35 9.07
CA ALA A 20 6.36 -14.49 9.78
C ALA A 20 7.17 -15.69 9.27
N ALA A 21 6.50 -16.75 8.83
CA ALA A 21 7.11 -17.93 8.20
C ALA A 21 7.46 -17.70 6.71
N GLY A 22 7.37 -16.47 6.19
CA GLY A 22 7.67 -16.15 4.80
C GLY A 22 6.62 -16.60 3.78
N ARG A 23 5.45 -17.05 4.25
CA ARG A 23 4.40 -17.53 3.35
C ARG A 23 3.54 -16.37 2.85
N ALA A 24 3.13 -16.46 1.56
CA ALA A 24 2.16 -15.55 1.00
C ALA A 24 0.75 -15.80 1.55
N VAL A 25 -0.01 -14.74 1.72
CA VAL A 25 -1.42 -14.79 2.14
C VAL A 25 -2.26 -13.91 1.22
N ALA A 26 -3.52 -14.30 0.97
CA ALA A 26 -4.44 -13.41 0.28
C ALA A 26 -5.23 -12.59 1.30
N VAL A 27 -5.32 -11.27 1.07
CA VAL A 27 -5.95 -10.31 1.99
C VAL A 27 -6.87 -9.36 1.23
N PRO A 28 -7.95 -8.87 1.86
CA PRO A 28 -8.79 -7.83 1.28
C PRO A 28 -8.05 -6.50 1.14
N GLY A 29 -8.07 -5.91 -0.04
CA GLY A 29 -7.65 -4.54 -0.32
C GLY A 29 -8.81 -3.57 -0.44
N ASP A 30 -8.56 -2.37 -0.98
CA ASP A 30 -9.59 -1.33 -1.14
C ASP A 30 -10.45 -1.54 -2.41
N ALA A 31 -9.95 -2.27 -3.41
CA ALA A 31 -10.63 -2.49 -4.70
C ALA A 31 -10.72 -3.95 -5.15
N GLY A 32 -10.40 -4.88 -4.28
CA GLY A 32 -10.32 -6.31 -4.54
C GLY A 32 -9.36 -6.98 -3.57
N TYR A 33 -9.12 -8.25 -3.77
CA TYR A 33 -8.17 -9.01 -2.99
C TYR A 33 -6.75 -8.81 -3.51
N GLN A 34 -5.79 -8.96 -2.61
CA GLN A 34 -4.36 -8.80 -2.88
C GLN A 34 -3.63 -10.01 -2.29
N VAL A 35 -2.56 -10.45 -2.94
CA VAL A 35 -1.58 -11.30 -2.28
C VAL A 35 -0.62 -10.41 -1.50
N ALA A 36 -0.21 -10.87 -0.33
CA ALA A 36 0.66 -10.14 0.58
C ALA A 36 1.76 -11.03 1.14
N VAL A 37 2.95 -10.47 1.30
CA VAL A 37 4.09 -11.08 1.99
C VAL A 37 4.74 -10.07 2.93
N ASN A 38 5.49 -10.55 3.92
CA ASN A 38 6.25 -9.69 4.82
C ASN A 38 7.40 -9.00 4.06
N HIS A 39 7.40 -7.66 4.07
CA HIS A 39 8.40 -6.83 3.42
C HIS A 39 9.84 -7.14 3.88
N ASN A 40 10.04 -7.51 5.14
CA ASN A 40 11.36 -7.74 5.72
C ASN A 40 11.97 -9.10 5.32
N LEU A 41 11.23 -9.95 4.62
CA LEU A 41 11.67 -11.28 4.19
C LEU A 41 11.96 -11.28 2.69
N ARG A 42 13.24 -11.13 2.33
CA ARG A 42 13.69 -11.00 0.92
C ARG A 42 13.21 -12.13 0.03
N ASP A 43 13.32 -13.37 0.49
CA ASP A 43 12.91 -14.53 -0.30
C ASP A 43 11.40 -14.54 -0.56
N ALA A 44 10.60 -14.12 0.42
CA ALA A 44 9.15 -14.00 0.25
C ALA A 44 8.79 -12.90 -0.76
N VAL A 45 9.49 -11.76 -0.73
CA VAL A 45 9.30 -10.67 -1.70
C VAL A 45 9.73 -11.11 -3.10
N ALA A 46 10.87 -11.79 -3.24
CA ALA A 46 11.34 -12.31 -4.52
C ALA A 46 10.36 -13.31 -5.12
N MET A 47 9.89 -14.27 -4.32
CA MET A 47 8.87 -15.25 -4.73
C MET A 47 7.57 -14.56 -5.18
N LEU A 48 7.10 -13.54 -4.42
CA LEU A 48 5.90 -12.79 -4.80
C LEU A 48 6.09 -12.09 -6.15
N GLN A 49 7.25 -11.49 -6.41
CA GLN A 49 7.52 -10.79 -7.67
C GLN A 49 7.66 -11.74 -8.86
N GLU A 50 8.26 -12.91 -8.65
CA GLU A 50 8.35 -13.95 -9.67
C GLU A 50 6.96 -14.48 -10.05
N ARG A 51 6.12 -14.76 -9.06
CA ARG A 51 4.78 -15.33 -9.27
C ARG A 51 3.75 -14.31 -9.78
N TRP A 52 3.86 -13.06 -9.32
CA TRP A 52 3.01 -11.93 -9.73
C TRP A 52 3.90 -10.72 -10.09
N PRO A 53 4.46 -10.70 -11.30
CA PRO A 53 5.38 -9.64 -11.71
C PRO A 53 4.69 -8.28 -11.74
N ASP A 54 5.47 -7.23 -11.50
CA ASP A 54 5.02 -5.85 -11.68
C ASP A 54 4.75 -5.55 -13.15
N THR A 55 3.69 -4.80 -13.40
CA THR A 55 3.53 -4.10 -14.67
C THR A 55 4.21 -2.73 -14.58
N ALA A 56 4.50 -2.09 -15.72
CA ALA A 56 5.09 -0.75 -15.77
C ALA A 56 4.30 0.31 -14.96
N GLU A 57 3.01 0.04 -14.70
CA GLU A 57 2.11 0.96 -14.01
C GLU A 57 1.98 0.68 -12.49
N THR A 58 2.42 -0.48 -12.00
CA THR A 58 2.04 -0.93 -10.65
C THR A 58 3.14 -0.78 -9.59
N GLY A 59 4.41 -0.71 -9.95
CA GLY A 59 5.52 -0.56 -9.00
C GLY A 59 5.42 -1.45 -7.73
N LEU A 60 6.40 -1.42 -6.85
CA LEU A 60 6.35 -2.15 -5.59
C LEU A 60 5.40 -1.45 -4.60
N GLN A 61 4.22 -2.01 -4.40
CA GLN A 61 3.26 -1.46 -3.45
C GLN A 61 3.47 -2.05 -2.06
N ILE A 62 3.59 -1.17 -1.05
CA ILE A 62 3.77 -1.54 0.35
C ILE A 62 2.60 -0.99 1.17
N ALA A 63 1.89 -1.88 1.83
CA ALA A 63 0.85 -1.55 2.78
C ALA A 63 1.44 -1.38 4.18
N ILE A 64 1.06 -0.30 4.88
CA ILE A 64 1.47 0.00 6.25
C ILE A 64 0.26 0.09 7.19
N GLY A 65 0.48 -0.22 8.46
CA GLY A 65 -0.57 -0.14 9.50
C GLY A 65 -0.54 1.14 10.31
N ARG A 66 0.62 1.81 10.36
CA ARG A 66 0.84 3.07 11.08
C ARG A 66 1.86 3.94 10.35
N ARG A 67 1.76 5.26 10.53
CA ARG A 67 2.63 6.22 9.82
C ARG A 67 4.11 6.10 10.15
N SER A 68 4.46 5.68 11.37
CA SER A 68 5.86 5.48 11.74
C SER A 68 6.57 4.47 10.84
N GLN A 69 5.86 3.48 10.29
CA GLN A 69 6.42 2.53 9.33
C GLN A 69 6.82 3.19 8.01
N ALA A 70 6.17 4.28 7.61
CA ALA A 70 6.56 5.01 6.40
C ALA A 70 7.97 5.61 6.51
N ALA A 71 8.36 6.08 7.70
CA ALA A 71 9.68 6.64 7.93
C ALA A 71 10.82 5.60 7.82
N GLU A 72 10.49 4.33 8.03
CA GLU A 72 11.42 3.21 7.89
C GLU A 72 11.61 2.82 6.42
N LEU A 73 10.64 3.17 5.56
CA LEU A 73 10.55 2.74 4.16
C LEU A 73 11.03 3.80 3.15
N THR A 74 11.29 5.02 3.60
CA THR A 74 11.80 6.09 2.74
C THR A 74 12.70 7.06 3.52
N PRO A 75 13.87 7.42 2.98
CA PRO A 75 14.74 8.41 3.60
C PRO A 75 14.22 9.84 3.41
N HIS A 76 13.36 10.06 2.42
CA HIS A 76 12.89 11.38 2.00
C HIS A 76 11.37 11.45 1.96
N TRP A 77 10.80 11.93 3.06
CA TRP A 77 9.37 12.18 3.16
C TRP A 77 9.08 13.65 2.82
N SER A 78 8.56 13.91 1.62
CA SER A 78 8.26 15.26 1.20
C SER A 78 7.15 15.87 2.06
N ARG A 79 7.13 17.20 2.09
CA ARG A 79 6.06 17.92 2.78
C ARG A 79 4.70 17.68 2.14
N GLU A 80 4.68 17.62 0.83
CA GLU A 80 3.49 17.36 0.04
C GLU A 80 2.94 15.96 0.35
N ALA A 81 3.80 14.96 0.47
CA ALA A 81 3.42 13.62 0.95
C ALA A 81 2.81 13.70 2.36
N SER A 82 3.41 14.47 3.28
CA SER A 82 2.83 14.68 4.62
C SER A 82 1.44 15.31 4.55
N GLN A 83 1.26 16.37 3.75
CA GLN A 83 -0.02 17.08 3.62
C GLN A 83 -1.14 16.20 3.10
N LEU A 84 -0.83 15.37 2.12
CA LEU A 84 -1.79 14.43 1.54
C LEU A 84 -2.14 13.31 2.52
N THR A 85 -1.13 12.68 3.09
CA THR A 85 -1.34 11.53 3.99
C THR A 85 -1.98 11.95 5.31
N ASP A 86 -1.71 13.17 5.83
CA ASP A 86 -2.36 13.70 7.03
C ASP A 86 -3.88 13.82 6.90
N ARG A 87 -4.37 14.00 5.69
CA ARG A 87 -5.80 14.17 5.41
C ARG A 87 -6.47 12.90 4.92
N MET A 88 -5.73 12.03 4.22
CA MET A 88 -6.29 10.95 3.42
C MET A 88 -5.94 9.56 3.95
N TRP A 89 -4.97 9.44 4.89
CA TRP A 89 -4.66 8.17 5.55
C TRP A 89 -5.26 8.06 6.96
N PRO A 90 -5.79 6.89 7.32
CA PRO A 90 -6.00 5.71 6.48
C PRO A 90 -7.11 5.93 5.45
N GLY A 91 -6.87 5.47 4.20
CA GLY A 91 -7.82 5.70 3.12
C GLY A 91 -7.25 5.38 1.73
N PRO A 92 -8.02 5.64 0.67
CA PRO A 92 -7.72 5.21 -0.69
C PRO A 92 -6.71 6.15 -1.39
N LEU A 93 -5.58 6.40 -0.75
CA LEU A 93 -4.45 7.14 -1.29
C LEU A 93 -3.20 6.27 -1.28
N THR A 94 -2.54 6.19 -2.42
CA THR A 94 -1.17 5.68 -2.55
C THR A 94 -0.25 6.85 -2.90
N VAL A 95 0.84 7.02 -2.16
CA VAL A 95 1.89 7.98 -2.49
C VAL A 95 3.13 7.26 -3.00
N ILE A 96 3.69 7.77 -4.09
CA ILE A 96 4.99 7.33 -4.61
C ILE A 96 6.04 8.23 -3.97
N VAL A 97 7.01 7.61 -3.32
CA VAL A 97 8.11 8.31 -2.62
C VAL A 97 9.45 7.63 -2.93
N PRO A 98 10.59 8.33 -2.78
CA PRO A 98 11.89 7.72 -2.98
C PRO A 98 12.10 6.49 -2.09
N ALA A 99 12.63 5.42 -2.66
CA ALA A 99 13.06 4.24 -1.90
C ALA A 99 14.39 4.50 -1.19
N PRO A 100 14.65 3.85 -0.05
CA PRO A 100 15.99 3.86 0.52
C PRO A 100 16.98 3.18 -0.45
N VAL A 101 18.24 3.60 -0.37
CA VAL A 101 19.34 2.91 -1.05
C VAL A 101 19.68 1.67 -0.22
N ASP A 102 18.75 0.71 -0.16
CA ASP A 102 18.95 -0.52 0.60
C ASP A 102 18.95 -1.72 -0.33
N GLU A 103 19.79 -2.68 -0.02
CA GLU A 103 19.93 -3.96 -0.74
C GLU A 103 18.70 -4.87 -0.61
N CYS A 104 17.70 -4.46 0.19
CA CYS A 104 16.46 -5.23 0.39
C CYS A 104 15.44 -5.10 -0.74
N LEU A 105 15.59 -4.09 -1.62
CA LEU A 105 14.73 -3.95 -2.80
C LEU A 105 15.38 -4.69 -3.98
N PRO A 106 14.59 -5.40 -4.80
CA PRO A 106 15.13 -6.11 -5.95
C PRO A 106 15.89 -5.18 -6.90
N PRO A 107 17.03 -5.64 -7.48
CA PRO A 107 17.90 -4.81 -8.31
C PRO A 107 17.27 -4.26 -9.60
N HIS A 108 16.10 -4.76 -9.99
CA HIS A 108 15.39 -4.33 -11.20
C HIS A 108 14.37 -3.20 -10.94
N GLN A 109 14.27 -2.68 -9.73
CA GLN A 109 13.49 -1.46 -9.48
C GLN A 109 14.31 -0.24 -9.92
N LEU A 110 14.26 0.00 -11.24
CA LEU A 110 15.05 1.04 -11.93
C LEU A 110 14.77 2.46 -11.40
N ASP A 111 13.59 2.69 -10.85
CA ASP A 111 13.13 4.04 -10.48
C ASP A 111 13.39 4.40 -9.00
N ARG A 112 13.93 3.49 -8.20
CA ARG A 112 14.20 3.71 -6.76
C ARG A 112 13.05 4.40 -6.01
N VAL A 113 11.83 3.95 -6.27
CA VAL A 113 10.62 4.45 -5.62
C VAL A 113 9.82 3.33 -5.00
N VAL A 114 9.05 3.66 -3.96
CA VAL A 114 8.07 2.76 -3.35
C VAL A 114 6.69 3.41 -3.36
N HIS A 115 5.67 2.58 -3.55
CA HIS A 115 4.27 2.99 -3.52
C HIS A 115 3.69 2.66 -2.15
N LEU A 116 3.58 3.65 -1.28
CA LEU A 116 3.10 3.47 0.08
C LEU A 116 1.59 3.71 0.18
N THR A 117 0.90 2.81 0.86
CA THR A 117 -0.53 2.93 1.15
C THR A 117 -0.83 2.57 2.61
N MET A 118 -1.77 3.29 3.24
CA MET A 118 -2.35 2.92 4.52
C MET A 118 -3.83 2.61 4.31
N PRO A 119 -4.20 1.32 4.12
CA PRO A 119 -5.55 0.94 3.69
C PRO A 119 -6.64 1.37 4.68
N ALA A 120 -7.85 1.65 4.16
CA ALA A 120 -9.00 1.98 4.99
C ALA A 120 -9.45 0.80 5.86
N TRP A 121 -9.26 -0.44 5.38
CA TRP A 121 -9.70 -1.64 6.07
C TRP A 121 -8.86 -1.93 7.32
N ARG A 122 -9.49 -1.78 8.49
CA ARG A 122 -8.81 -1.87 9.79
C ARG A 122 -8.06 -3.20 10.02
N PRO A 123 -8.63 -4.40 9.69
CA PRO A 123 -7.90 -5.65 9.92
C PRO A 123 -6.58 -5.72 9.16
N LEU A 124 -6.51 -5.21 7.92
CA LEU A 124 -5.23 -5.16 7.18
C LEU A 124 -4.22 -4.24 7.86
N ARG A 125 -4.65 -3.07 8.37
CA ARG A 125 -3.74 -2.21 9.15
C ARG A 125 -3.25 -2.88 10.42
N VAL A 126 -4.11 -3.61 11.14
CA VAL A 126 -3.70 -4.39 12.32
C VAL A 126 -2.67 -5.45 11.93
N LEU A 127 -2.89 -6.12 10.81
CA LEU A 127 -1.96 -7.11 10.26
C LEU A 127 -0.60 -6.48 9.97
N CYS A 128 -0.56 -5.37 9.20
CA CYS A 128 0.68 -4.61 8.95
C CYS A 128 1.35 -4.10 10.24
N GLY A 129 0.56 -3.76 11.26
CA GLY A 129 1.08 -3.33 12.56
C GLY A 129 1.75 -4.44 13.36
N ARG A 130 1.32 -5.70 13.17
CA ARG A 130 1.85 -6.89 13.87
C ARG A 130 2.97 -7.58 13.11
N SER A 131 2.83 -7.70 11.80
CA SER A 131 3.79 -8.42 10.94
C SER A 131 4.89 -7.52 10.36
N GLY A 132 4.79 -6.20 10.54
CA GLY A 132 5.56 -5.23 9.78
C GLY A 132 4.87 -4.82 8.48
N PRO A 133 5.48 -3.92 7.68
CA PRO A 133 4.99 -3.55 6.36
C PRO A 133 4.82 -4.79 5.47
N LEU A 134 3.81 -4.77 4.60
CA LEU A 134 3.53 -5.88 3.69
C LEU A 134 3.69 -5.42 2.24
N VAL A 135 4.47 -6.16 1.46
CA VAL A 135 4.43 -6.03 0.00
C VAL A 135 3.15 -6.67 -0.49
N VAL A 136 2.40 -5.94 -1.29
CA VAL A 136 1.08 -6.37 -1.77
C VAL A 136 0.97 -6.28 -3.29
N LYS A 137 0.26 -7.23 -3.90
CA LYS A 137 -0.06 -7.29 -5.32
C LYS A 137 -1.54 -7.56 -5.52
N ALA A 138 -2.19 -6.80 -6.39
CA ALA A 138 -3.60 -7.00 -6.70
C ALA A 138 -3.80 -8.36 -7.39
N LEU A 139 -4.74 -9.15 -6.89
CA LEU A 139 -5.18 -10.38 -7.53
C LEU A 139 -6.22 -10.06 -8.60
N ARG A 140 -5.95 -10.50 -9.84
CA ARG A 140 -6.78 -10.20 -11.00
C ARG A 140 -7.10 -11.46 -11.78
N ARG A 141 -8.24 -11.46 -12.45
CA ARG A 141 -8.59 -12.44 -13.46
C ARG A 141 -7.72 -12.25 -14.71
N VAL A 142 -7.73 -13.21 -15.60
CA VAL A 142 -7.04 -13.14 -16.90
C VAL A 142 -7.50 -11.94 -17.73
N ASN A 143 -8.77 -11.52 -17.60
CA ASN A 143 -9.32 -10.33 -18.27
C ASN A 143 -8.95 -9.00 -17.59
N GLY A 144 -8.13 -9.04 -16.53
CA GLY A 144 -7.68 -7.85 -15.79
C GLY A 144 -8.61 -7.37 -14.68
N GLU A 145 -9.82 -7.94 -14.54
CA GLU A 145 -10.74 -7.59 -13.45
C GLU A 145 -10.21 -8.06 -12.09
N PRO A 146 -10.41 -7.28 -11.01
CA PRO A 146 -9.99 -7.68 -9.68
C PRO A 146 -10.81 -8.86 -9.16
N LEU A 147 -10.19 -9.74 -8.38
CA LEU A 147 -10.89 -10.73 -7.57
C LEU A 147 -11.50 -10.01 -6.36
N VAL A 148 -12.81 -10.12 -6.19
CA VAL A 148 -13.53 -9.28 -5.22
C VAL A 148 -14.05 -10.04 -4.01
N THR A 149 -14.03 -11.40 -4.03
CA THR A 149 -14.41 -12.23 -2.88
C THR A 149 -13.33 -13.27 -2.55
N ALA A 150 -13.37 -13.80 -1.34
CA ALA A 150 -12.43 -14.83 -0.90
C ALA A 150 -12.63 -16.15 -1.66
N GLU A 151 -13.87 -16.46 -2.01
CA GLU A 151 -14.22 -17.65 -2.81
C GLU A 151 -13.64 -17.57 -4.23
N GLU A 152 -13.71 -16.38 -4.84
CA GLU A 152 -13.09 -16.15 -6.16
C GLU A 152 -11.57 -16.34 -6.10
N VAL A 153 -10.94 -15.89 -5.01
CA VAL A 153 -9.49 -16.07 -4.79
C VAL A 153 -9.17 -17.56 -4.68
N GLN A 154 -9.91 -18.31 -3.86
CA GLN A 154 -9.69 -19.75 -3.70
C GLN A 154 -9.92 -20.54 -5.01
N ALA A 155 -10.90 -20.13 -5.80
CA ALA A 155 -11.21 -20.80 -7.08
C ALA A 155 -10.15 -20.54 -8.16
N GLN A 156 -9.43 -19.41 -8.09
CA GLN A 156 -8.48 -19.00 -9.13
C GLN A 156 -7.02 -19.33 -8.78
N LEU A 157 -6.65 -19.34 -7.50
CA LEU A 157 -5.29 -19.64 -7.10
C LEU A 157 -5.03 -21.15 -7.06
N SER A 158 -3.83 -21.54 -7.48
CA SER A 158 -3.36 -22.91 -7.40
C SER A 158 -2.97 -23.29 -5.98
N ASP A 159 -2.95 -24.59 -5.69
CA ASP A 159 -2.44 -25.11 -4.43
C ASP A 159 -0.99 -24.63 -4.20
N GLY A 160 -0.74 -24.02 -3.05
CA GLY A 160 0.59 -23.50 -2.70
C GLY A 160 0.84 -22.04 -3.06
N ASP A 161 0.03 -21.40 -3.91
CA ASP A 161 0.18 -19.97 -4.25
C ASP A 161 0.09 -19.08 -3.00
N VAL A 162 -0.86 -19.37 -2.11
CA VAL A 162 -1.03 -18.71 -0.83
C VAL A 162 -1.33 -19.74 0.27
N ALA A 163 -0.83 -19.47 1.47
CA ALA A 163 -1.09 -20.34 2.63
C ALA A 163 -2.52 -20.20 3.16
N LEU A 164 -2.99 -18.95 3.21
CA LEU A 164 -4.30 -18.59 3.78
C LEU A 164 -4.97 -17.53 2.91
N VAL A 165 -6.30 -17.56 2.89
CA VAL A 165 -7.14 -16.49 2.35
C VAL A 165 -7.91 -15.86 3.51
N LEU A 166 -7.62 -14.59 3.82
CA LEU A 166 -8.32 -13.84 4.85
C LEU A 166 -9.64 -13.31 4.30
N ASP A 167 -10.76 -13.82 4.82
CA ASP A 167 -12.08 -13.35 4.42
C ASP A 167 -12.39 -11.98 5.06
N GLY A 168 -12.63 -11.00 4.23
CA GLY A 168 -13.08 -9.66 4.59
C GLY A 168 -14.34 -9.24 3.87
N GLY A 169 -15.07 -10.21 3.29
CA GLY A 169 -16.25 -9.97 2.47
C GLY A 169 -15.90 -9.41 1.09
N MET A 170 -16.95 -9.00 0.38
CA MET A 170 -16.80 -8.46 -0.97
C MET A 170 -16.07 -7.11 -0.95
N ARG A 171 -15.09 -6.94 -1.86
CA ARG A 171 -14.27 -5.73 -2.04
C ARG A 171 -14.40 -5.22 -3.45
N ARG A 172 -15.13 -4.11 -3.62
CA ARG A 172 -15.30 -3.43 -4.90
C ARG A 172 -15.01 -1.95 -4.74
N GLY A 173 -14.37 -1.37 -5.73
CA GLY A 173 -14.09 0.07 -5.75
C GLY A 173 -13.13 0.45 -6.88
N PRO A 174 -12.96 1.75 -7.11
CA PRO A 174 -12.05 2.24 -8.16
C PRO A 174 -10.57 2.11 -7.76
N GLY A 175 -10.28 1.62 -6.57
CA GLY A 175 -8.94 1.56 -6.02
C GLY A 175 -8.43 2.90 -5.49
N PRO A 176 -7.20 2.93 -4.95
CA PRO A 176 -6.63 4.17 -4.44
C PRO A 176 -6.24 5.11 -5.58
N THR A 177 -6.33 6.42 -5.32
CA THR A 177 -5.70 7.44 -6.15
C THR A 177 -4.20 7.42 -5.89
N VAL A 178 -3.39 7.45 -6.95
CA VAL A 178 -1.94 7.36 -6.90
C VAL A 178 -1.33 8.72 -7.20
N VAL A 179 -0.50 9.23 -6.26
CA VAL A 179 0.17 10.53 -6.39
C VAL A 179 1.68 10.35 -6.28
N ASP A 180 2.39 10.81 -7.30
CA ASP A 180 3.85 10.87 -7.30
C ASP A 180 4.31 12.10 -6.52
N CYS A 181 4.93 11.84 -5.36
CA CYS A 181 5.49 12.83 -4.46
C CYS A 181 7.03 12.90 -4.52
N THR A 182 7.65 12.27 -5.52
CA THR A 182 9.10 12.37 -5.77
C THR A 182 9.50 13.69 -6.40
N GLN A 183 8.54 14.40 -6.97
CA GLN A 183 8.71 15.69 -7.66
C GLN A 183 7.85 16.78 -7.00
N SER A 184 8.16 18.05 -7.29
CA SER A 184 7.38 19.21 -6.82
C SER A 184 7.05 20.12 -8.00
N PRO A 185 5.76 20.41 -8.27
CA PRO A 185 4.58 19.89 -7.54
C PRO A 185 4.35 18.40 -7.75
N PRO A 186 3.68 17.71 -6.79
CA PRO A 186 3.30 16.32 -6.96
C PRO A 186 2.35 16.12 -8.14
N ARG A 187 2.42 14.95 -8.77
CA ARG A 187 1.59 14.60 -9.93
C ARG A 187 0.62 13.47 -9.60
N VAL A 188 -0.65 13.62 -9.95
CA VAL A 188 -1.61 12.52 -9.93
C VAL A 188 -1.31 11.59 -11.11
N CYS A 189 -0.88 10.36 -10.81
CA CYS A 189 -0.56 9.33 -11.81
C CYS A 189 -1.78 8.49 -12.18
N ARG A 190 -2.69 8.29 -11.22
CA ARG A 190 -3.94 7.56 -11.45
C ARG A 190 -5.03 8.13 -10.54
N VAL A 191 -6.15 8.49 -11.13
CA VAL A 191 -7.37 8.84 -10.40
C VAL A 191 -8.09 7.55 -10.00
N GLY A 192 -8.37 7.42 -8.71
CA GLY A 192 -9.12 6.32 -8.10
C GLY A 192 -10.31 6.85 -7.31
N ALA A 193 -10.45 6.42 -6.07
CA ALA A 193 -11.56 6.83 -5.19
C ALA A 193 -11.52 8.31 -4.78
N LEU A 194 -10.35 8.95 -4.84
CA LEU A 194 -10.20 10.38 -4.57
C LEU A 194 -10.12 11.14 -5.90
N PRO A 195 -11.04 12.10 -6.17
CA PRO A 195 -10.94 12.97 -7.33
C PRO A 195 -9.65 13.80 -7.31
N GLU A 196 -9.10 14.11 -8.49
CA GLU A 196 -7.90 14.94 -8.62
C GLU A 196 -8.06 16.31 -7.95
N SER A 197 -9.22 16.93 -8.12
CA SER A 197 -9.55 18.20 -7.47
C SER A 197 -9.46 18.17 -5.94
N TYR A 198 -9.73 17.00 -5.32
CA TYR A 198 -9.60 16.84 -3.87
C TYR A 198 -8.11 16.77 -3.44
N VAL A 199 -7.27 16.11 -4.25
CA VAL A 199 -5.82 16.07 -4.04
C VAL A 199 -5.22 17.47 -4.17
N GLU A 200 -5.58 18.21 -5.23
CA GLU A 200 -5.12 19.59 -5.46
C GLU A 200 -5.55 20.52 -4.33
N ALA A 201 -6.80 20.46 -3.89
CA ALA A 201 -7.31 21.26 -2.78
C ALA A 201 -6.53 20.99 -1.49
N ALA A 202 -6.16 19.73 -1.21
CA ALA A 202 -5.38 19.37 -0.04
C ALA A 202 -3.97 19.98 -0.07
N LEU A 203 -3.33 20.02 -1.24
CA LEU A 203 -2.02 20.65 -1.45
C LEU A 203 -2.09 22.18 -1.30
N LEU A 204 -3.11 22.82 -1.88
CA LEU A 204 -3.30 24.28 -1.80
C LEU A 204 -3.57 24.75 -0.37
N MET A 205 -4.35 24.03 0.42
CA MET A 205 -4.61 24.35 1.83
C MET A 205 -3.32 24.32 2.67
N GLY A 206 -2.43 23.41 2.38
CA GLY A 206 -1.12 23.35 3.02
C GLY A 206 -0.21 24.53 2.69
N ALA A 207 -0.28 25.04 1.45
CA ALA A 207 0.46 26.22 1.03
C ALA A 207 -0.06 27.52 1.70
N ARG A 208 -1.39 27.67 1.87
CA ARG A 208 -2.02 28.84 2.52
C ARG A 208 -1.68 28.96 4.01
N ARG A 209 -1.61 27.85 4.75
CA ARG A 209 -1.18 27.87 6.17
C ARG A 209 0.23 28.43 6.35
N ARG A 210 1.14 28.22 5.38
CA ARG A 210 2.51 28.76 5.41
C ARG A 210 2.57 30.27 5.23
N ARG A 211 1.77 30.80 4.32
CA ARG A 211 1.77 32.23 4.03
C ARG A 211 1.31 33.02 5.25
N TRP A 212 0.43 32.42 6.04
CA TRP A 212 -0.11 33.05 7.25
C TRP A 212 0.86 32.95 8.45
N SER A 213 1.54 31.80 8.65
CA SER A 213 2.52 31.63 9.73
C SER A 213 3.79 32.46 9.51
N ARG A 214 4.26 32.64 8.27
CA ARG A 214 5.38 33.51 7.95
C ARG A 214 5.06 35.01 8.21
N ARG A 215 3.83 35.46 7.90
CA ARG A 215 3.41 36.84 8.16
C ARG A 215 3.28 37.17 9.66
N ARG A 216 3.05 36.18 10.52
CA ARG A 216 3.03 36.38 11.98
C ARG A 216 4.42 36.30 12.60
N GLY A 217 5.37 35.62 11.99
CA GLY A 217 6.77 35.57 12.45
C GLY A 217 7.55 36.88 12.19
N ASP A 218 7.21 37.58 11.10
CA ASP A 218 7.83 38.88 10.76
C ASP A 218 7.24 40.09 11.52
N ALA A 219 6.05 39.94 12.11
CA ALA A 219 5.40 41.01 12.86
C ALA A 219 5.81 41.08 14.35
N GLY A 220 6.78 40.28 14.78
CA GLY A 220 7.17 40.13 16.19
C GLY A 220 8.65 40.34 16.50
N ARG A 221 9.38 41.13 15.70
CA ARG A 221 10.71 41.64 16.12
C ARG A 221 10.69 43.18 16.12
N PRO A 222 10.84 43.81 17.31
CA PRO A 222 11.17 45.24 17.42
C PRO A 222 12.61 45.50 17.00
#